data_582f2b33342c93a27ed04174602e0865
#
_entry.id   582f2b33342c93a27ed04174602e0865
#
_cell.length_a   1.000
_cell.length_b   1.000
_cell.length_c   1.000
_cell.angle_alpha   90.00
_cell.angle_beta   90.00
_cell.angle_gamma   90.00
#
_symmetry.space_group_name_H-M   'P 1'
#
loop_
_entity.id
_entity.type
_entity.pdbx_description
1 polymer ?
#
loop_
_entity_poly.entity_id
_entity_poly.type
_entity_poly.pdbx_seq_one_letter_code
_entity_poly.pdbx_strand_id
1 'polypeptide(L)'
;MSLVVSEDALNKLQALMDQVEEESLLRTFQNVHQGCVTETLMRFLKAREWNVTKAHKMIIDCLNWRVQNEIDNILSKPIIPTDFYRGIRDSQLIGLSGYSREGLPVFAIGVGLSSFDKASVHYYVQSHIQINEYRDRVILPSASKKHGQPITTCVKVLDMTGLKLSVLNQIKKTNTYYIVNVPYIFSACWKVVKPLLQERTRRKNGNGSENCYSLDHPFHQKLYNHIKEESRIQEPVEPIKQGSFHVDFPEPPAEKAEIVKTLESELHKFKINNGTCD
;
A
#
# COMPACT_ATOMS: atom_id res chain seq x y z
N MET A 1 -0.52 -12.22 -24.04
CA MET A 1 -2.00 -12.14 -23.98
C MET A 1 -2.42 -11.15 -25.05
N SER A 2 -3.34 -11.52 -25.98
CA SER A 2 -3.69 -10.62 -27.09
C SER A 2 -4.50 -9.42 -26.57
N LEU A 3 -4.36 -8.26 -27.21
CA LEU A 3 -5.11 -7.03 -26.88
C LEU A 3 -6.62 -7.29 -26.88
N VAL A 4 -7.11 -8.12 -27.77
CA VAL A 4 -8.54 -8.51 -27.91
C VAL A 4 -9.08 -9.21 -26.67
N VAL A 5 -8.30 -10.10 -26.03
CA VAL A 5 -8.74 -10.81 -24.81
C VAL A 5 -8.82 -9.87 -23.61
N SER A 6 -7.96 -8.87 -23.56
CA SER A 6 -7.98 -7.88 -22.46
C SER A 6 -9.16 -6.90 -22.58
N GLU A 7 -9.56 -6.55 -23.79
CA GLU A 7 -10.68 -5.65 -24.06
C GLU A 7 -12.02 -6.34 -23.78
N ASP A 8 -12.20 -7.60 -24.23
CA ASP A 8 -13.38 -8.41 -23.93
C ASP A 8 -13.58 -8.60 -22.41
N ALA A 9 -12.51 -8.90 -21.68
CA ALA A 9 -12.56 -9.04 -20.22
C ALA A 9 -12.94 -7.72 -19.51
N LEU A 10 -12.43 -6.59 -20.03
CA LEU A 10 -12.75 -5.26 -19.49
C LEU A 10 -14.24 -4.95 -19.72
N ASN A 11 -14.75 -5.14 -20.93
CA ASN A 11 -16.15 -4.89 -21.25
C ASN A 11 -17.10 -5.77 -20.42
N LYS A 12 -16.77 -7.05 -20.22
CA LYS A 12 -17.54 -7.95 -19.36
C LYS A 12 -17.52 -7.51 -17.90
N LEU A 13 -16.37 -7.08 -17.39
CA LEU A 13 -16.28 -6.59 -16.01
C LEU A 13 -17.05 -5.28 -15.83
N GLN A 14 -16.99 -4.36 -16.79
CA GLN A 14 -17.78 -3.14 -16.79
C GLN A 14 -19.27 -3.46 -16.74
N ALA A 15 -19.76 -4.33 -17.61
CA ALA A 15 -21.17 -4.75 -17.63
C ALA A 15 -21.66 -5.36 -16.29
N LEU A 16 -20.77 -6.08 -15.57
CA LEU A 16 -21.10 -6.57 -14.23
C LEU A 16 -21.14 -5.46 -13.20
N MET A 17 -20.28 -4.45 -13.30
CA MET A 17 -20.32 -3.29 -12.41
C MET A 17 -21.53 -2.41 -12.65
N ASP A 18 -21.99 -2.28 -13.91
CA ASP A 18 -23.20 -1.53 -14.28
C ASP A 18 -24.50 -2.17 -13.73
N GLN A 19 -24.45 -3.45 -13.32
CA GLN A 19 -25.56 -4.16 -12.67
C GLN A 19 -25.59 -3.99 -11.15
N VAL A 20 -24.61 -3.29 -10.56
CA VAL A 20 -24.62 -3.00 -9.13
C VAL A 20 -25.62 -1.90 -8.83
N GLU A 21 -26.67 -2.22 -8.07
CA GLU A 21 -27.78 -1.30 -7.74
C GLU A 21 -27.60 -0.63 -6.37
N GLU A 22 -26.76 -1.19 -5.50
CA GLU A 22 -26.57 -0.67 -4.13
C GLU A 22 -25.87 0.68 -4.14
N GLU A 23 -26.60 1.74 -3.77
CA GLU A 23 -26.13 3.13 -3.82
C GLU A 23 -24.85 3.35 -3.01
N SER A 24 -24.73 2.70 -1.86
CA SER A 24 -23.52 2.77 -1.01
C SER A 24 -22.28 2.25 -1.73
N LEU A 25 -22.40 1.14 -2.47
CA LEU A 25 -21.32 0.57 -3.26
C LEU A 25 -20.97 1.43 -4.47
N LEU A 26 -21.97 1.99 -5.16
CA LEU A 26 -21.76 2.88 -6.30
C LEU A 26 -20.99 4.13 -5.88
N ARG A 27 -21.40 4.79 -4.78
CA ARG A 27 -20.71 5.95 -4.23
C ARG A 27 -19.28 5.61 -3.82
N THR A 28 -19.09 4.48 -3.14
CA THR A 28 -17.75 4.01 -2.74
C THR A 28 -16.89 3.69 -3.96
N PHE A 29 -17.47 3.11 -5.01
CA PHE A 29 -16.75 2.84 -6.25
C PHE A 29 -16.26 4.14 -6.93
N GLN A 30 -17.07 5.20 -6.93
CA GLN A 30 -16.65 6.52 -7.41
C GLN A 30 -15.42 7.03 -6.64
N ASN A 31 -15.40 6.85 -5.32
CA ASN A 31 -14.25 7.20 -4.49
C ASN A 31 -13.00 6.34 -4.79
N VAL A 32 -13.18 5.09 -5.23
CA VAL A 32 -12.06 4.20 -5.58
C VAL A 32 -11.45 4.54 -6.93
N HIS A 33 -12.28 4.86 -7.94
CA HIS A 33 -11.76 5.08 -9.30
C HIS A 33 -11.37 6.53 -9.60
N GLN A 34 -11.86 7.53 -8.82
CA GLN A 34 -11.47 8.94 -8.96
C GLN A 34 -11.55 9.46 -10.43
N GLY A 35 -12.57 9.05 -11.18
CA GLY A 35 -12.73 9.35 -12.60
C GLY A 35 -11.99 8.43 -13.57
N CYS A 36 -11.09 7.55 -13.08
CA CYS A 36 -10.30 6.61 -13.89
C CYS A 36 -10.90 5.20 -13.82
N VAL A 37 -12.14 5.01 -14.32
CA VAL A 37 -12.85 3.72 -14.23
C VAL A 37 -12.11 2.60 -14.93
N THR A 38 -11.75 2.80 -16.20
CA THR A 38 -11.06 1.82 -17.04
C THR A 38 -9.76 1.33 -16.40
N GLU A 39 -8.91 2.25 -15.94
CA GLU A 39 -7.64 1.92 -15.29
C GLU A 39 -7.85 1.16 -13.99
N THR A 40 -8.91 1.50 -13.26
CA THR A 40 -9.27 0.81 -12.02
C THR A 40 -9.71 -0.62 -12.29
N LEU A 41 -10.65 -0.84 -13.21
CA LEU A 41 -11.09 -2.19 -13.60
C LEU A 41 -9.93 -3.03 -14.13
N MET A 42 -9.05 -2.45 -14.96
CA MET A 42 -7.85 -3.12 -15.45
C MET A 42 -6.91 -3.54 -14.32
N ARG A 43 -6.77 -2.75 -13.24
CA ARG A 43 -5.97 -3.15 -12.07
C ARG A 43 -6.52 -4.39 -11.39
N PHE A 44 -7.85 -4.47 -11.21
CA PHE A 44 -8.50 -5.64 -10.62
C PHE A 44 -8.40 -6.88 -11.53
N LEU A 45 -8.59 -6.71 -12.84
CA LEU A 45 -8.39 -7.79 -13.82
C LEU A 45 -6.96 -8.34 -13.79
N LYS A 46 -5.95 -7.46 -13.82
CA LYS A 46 -4.54 -7.84 -13.70
C LYS A 46 -4.24 -8.56 -12.39
N ALA A 47 -4.85 -8.14 -11.28
CA ALA A 47 -4.68 -8.77 -9.97
C ALA A 47 -5.30 -10.18 -9.89
N ARG A 48 -6.20 -10.52 -10.82
CA ARG A 48 -6.87 -11.83 -10.93
C ARG A 48 -6.61 -12.52 -12.25
N GLU A 49 -5.46 -12.22 -12.89
CA GLU A 49 -4.99 -12.87 -14.11
C GLU A 49 -6.04 -12.85 -15.24
N TRP A 50 -6.76 -11.72 -15.34
CA TRP A 50 -7.84 -11.46 -16.31
C TRP A 50 -9.10 -12.33 -16.13
N ASN A 51 -9.25 -13.00 -15.00
CA ASN A 51 -10.48 -13.71 -14.65
C ASN A 51 -11.55 -12.73 -14.20
N VAL A 52 -12.56 -12.50 -15.03
CA VAL A 52 -13.63 -11.51 -14.83
C VAL A 52 -14.41 -11.78 -13.53
N THR A 53 -14.84 -13.02 -13.31
CA THR A 53 -15.62 -13.39 -12.12
C THR A 53 -14.84 -13.17 -10.82
N LYS A 54 -13.55 -13.55 -10.79
CA LYS A 54 -12.68 -13.32 -9.63
C LYS A 54 -12.37 -11.84 -9.43
N ALA A 55 -12.23 -11.07 -10.52
CA ALA A 55 -12.01 -9.63 -10.46
C ALA A 55 -13.25 -8.90 -9.92
N HIS A 56 -14.44 -9.23 -10.43
CA HIS A 56 -15.71 -8.68 -9.94
C HIS A 56 -15.91 -8.97 -8.46
N LYS A 57 -15.77 -10.24 -8.05
CA LYS A 57 -15.85 -10.59 -6.63
C LYS A 57 -14.88 -9.77 -5.78
N MET A 58 -13.63 -9.61 -6.23
CA MET A 58 -12.63 -8.81 -5.50
C MET A 58 -13.04 -7.33 -5.39
N ILE A 59 -13.66 -6.75 -6.41
CA ILE A 59 -14.18 -5.38 -6.35
C ILE A 59 -15.30 -5.30 -5.31
N ILE A 60 -16.30 -6.15 -5.40
CA ILE A 60 -17.44 -6.14 -4.48
C ILE A 60 -16.99 -6.36 -3.03
N ASP A 61 -16.10 -7.34 -2.78
CA ASP A 61 -15.53 -7.56 -1.44
C ASP A 61 -14.78 -6.32 -0.93
N CYS A 62 -14.03 -5.64 -1.81
CA CYS A 62 -13.32 -4.40 -1.48
C CYS A 62 -14.30 -3.26 -1.14
N LEU A 63 -15.35 -3.07 -1.93
CA LEU A 63 -16.35 -2.02 -1.71
C LEU A 63 -17.13 -2.25 -0.41
N ASN A 64 -17.58 -3.49 -0.17
CA ASN A 64 -18.24 -3.86 1.08
C ASN A 64 -17.36 -3.59 2.30
N TRP A 65 -16.09 -3.99 2.23
CA TRP A 65 -15.13 -3.71 3.30
C TRP A 65 -14.96 -2.21 3.55
N ARG A 66 -14.90 -1.40 2.49
CA ARG A 66 -14.79 0.05 2.60
C ARG A 66 -16.02 0.67 3.27
N VAL A 67 -17.22 0.23 2.88
CA VAL A 67 -18.49 0.68 3.48
C VAL A 67 -18.53 0.30 4.96
N GLN A 68 -18.27 -0.98 5.29
CA GLN A 68 -18.32 -1.50 6.66
C GLN A 68 -17.32 -0.80 7.61
N ASN A 69 -16.17 -0.38 7.09
CA ASN A 69 -15.12 0.28 7.88
C ASN A 69 -15.09 1.79 7.67
N GLU A 70 -16.10 2.37 7.01
CA GLU A 70 -16.25 3.81 6.77
C GLU A 70 -14.97 4.45 6.19
N ILE A 71 -14.30 3.73 5.28
CA ILE A 71 -13.01 4.16 4.71
C ILE A 71 -13.15 5.46 3.92
N ASP A 72 -14.32 5.69 3.32
CA ASP A 72 -14.56 6.90 2.55
C ASP A 72 -14.56 8.16 3.42
N ASN A 73 -14.81 8.02 4.72
CA ASN A 73 -14.76 9.10 5.71
C ASN A 73 -13.46 9.13 6.52
N ILE A 74 -12.46 8.30 6.20
CA ILE A 74 -11.26 8.16 7.02
C ILE A 74 -10.42 9.44 7.11
N LEU A 75 -10.47 10.28 6.07
CA LEU A 75 -9.74 11.56 6.07
C LEU A 75 -10.41 12.63 6.93
N SER A 76 -11.67 12.45 7.35
CA SER A 76 -12.34 13.31 8.32
C SER A 76 -12.23 12.84 9.77
N LYS A 77 -11.49 11.76 10.02
CA LYS A 77 -11.29 11.17 11.37
C LYS A 77 -9.87 11.46 11.88
N PRO A 78 -9.61 12.63 12.50
CA PRO A 78 -8.27 12.98 12.99
C PRO A 78 -7.85 12.05 14.14
N ILE A 79 -6.56 11.73 14.16
CA ILE A 79 -5.93 11.10 15.33
C ILE A 79 -5.48 12.21 16.27
N ILE A 80 -6.07 12.28 17.45
CA ILE A 80 -5.83 13.32 18.45
C ILE A 80 -5.36 12.68 19.78
N PRO A 81 -4.57 13.40 20.58
CA PRO A 81 -3.99 14.73 20.33
C PRO A 81 -2.85 14.70 19.29
N THR A 82 -2.40 15.88 18.84
CA THR A 82 -1.35 16.02 17.80
C THR A 82 -0.05 15.32 18.19
N ASP A 83 0.34 15.35 19.45
CA ASP A 83 1.57 14.69 19.92
C ASP A 83 1.46 13.16 19.82
N PHE A 84 0.28 12.61 20.04
CA PHE A 84 0.01 11.18 19.81
C PHE A 84 0.13 10.81 18.33
N TYR A 85 -0.44 11.64 17.44
CA TYR A 85 -0.27 11.46 15.99
C TYR A 85 1.20 11.58 15.57
N ARG A 86 1.96 12.52 16.17
CA ARG A 86 3.41 12.64 15.95
C ARG A 86 4.13 11.34 16.33
N GLY A 87 3.85 10.78 17.50
CA GLY A 87 4.45 9.50 17.92
C GLY A 87 4.18 8.36 16.94
N ILE A 88 2.96 8.28 16.38
CA ILE A 88 2.62 7.30 15.35
C ILE A 88 3.46 7.52 14.10
N ARG A 89 3.58 8.75 13.61
CA ARG A 89 4.33 9.07 12.39
C ARG A 89 5.82 8.82 12.55
N ASP A 90 6.39 9.16 13.71
CA ASP A 90 7.81 8.98 14.00
C ASP A 90 8.20 7.49 14.14
N SER A 91 7.22 6.62 14.45
CA SER A 91 7.44 5.17 14.58
C SER A 91 6.96 4.34 13.39
N GLN A 92 6.17 4.92 12.48
CA GLN A 92 5.74 4.32 11.21
C GLN A 92 6.27 5.16 10.04
N LEU A 93 7.48 4.87 9.62
CA LEU A 93 8.21 5.69 8.67
C LEU A 93 7.70 5.52 7.23
N ILE A 94 6.75 6.37 6.85
CA ILE A 94 6.19 6.44 5.49
C ILE A 94 6.08 7.91 5.10
N GLY A 95 6.61 8.29 3.94
CA GLY A 95 6.53 9.68 3.47
C GLY A 95 6.64 9.81 1.96
N LEU A 96 6.19 10.94 1.43
CA LEU A 96 6.36 11.31 0.03
C LEU A 96 7.77 11.92 -0.15
N SER A 97 8.66 11.17 -0.80
CA SER A 97 10.05 11.58 -1.06
C SER A 97 10.20 12.53 -2.27
N GLY A 98 9.20 12.58 -3.15
CA GLY A 98 9.25 13.40 -4.36
C GLY A 98 8.49 12.77 -5.52
N TYR A 99 8.91 13.08 -6.74
CA TYR A 99 8.31 12.60 -7.98
C TYR A 99 9.36 12.04 -8.92
N SER A 100 9.00 10.99 -9.68
CA SER A 100 9.85 10.50 -10.76
C SER A 100 9.90 11.50 -11.94
N ARG A 101 10.76 11.22 -12.92
CA ARG A 101 10.83 12.04 -14.14
C ARG A 101 9.54 11.97 -14.95
N GLU A 102 8.82 10.86 -14.84
CA GLU A 102 7.51 10.65 -15.48
C GLU A 102 6.34 11.22 -14.65
N GLY A 103 6.63 11.93 -13.55
CA GLY A 103 5.62 12.55 -12.68
C GLY A 103 4.95 11.59 -11.67
N LEU A 104 5.41 10.34 -11.55
CA LEU A 104 4.88 9.41 -10.57
C LEU A 104 5.30 9.82 -9.16
N PRO A 105 4.37 9.93 -8.18
CA PRO A 105 4.74 10.15 -6.79
C PRO A 105 5.64 9.02 -6.27
N VAL A 106 6.68 9.36 -5.52
CA VAL A 106 7.65 8.42 -4.93
C VAL A 106 7.45 8.40 -3.42
N PHE A 107 6.94 7.31 -2.89
CA PHE A 107 6.79 7.10 -1.45
C PHE A 107 7.95 6.27 -0.92
N ALA A 108 8.63 6.79 0.11
CA ALA A 108 9.64 6.06 0.86
C ALA A 108 9.01 5.40 2.09
N ILE A 109 9.44 4.18 2.40
CA ILE A 109 8.96 3.38 3.53
C ILE A 109 10.19 2.84 4.26
N GLY A 110 10.43 3.34 5.48
CA GLY A 110 11.53 2.89 6.34
C GLY A 110 11.16 1.59 7.05
N VAL A 111 11.31 0.46 6.36
CA VAL A 111 10.85 -0.85 6.87
C VAL A 111 11.63 -1.29 8.10
N GLY A 112 12.96 -1.11 8.09
CA GLY A 112 13.82 -1.62 9.15
C GLY A 112 13.84 -0.74 10.40
N LEU A 113 13.56 0.55 10.27
CA LEU A 113 13.56 1.51 11.37
C LEU A 113 12.16 1.79 11.95
N SER A 114 11.09 1.30 11.32
CA SER A 114 9.75 1.41 11.88
C SER A 114 9.61 0.49 13.10
N SER A 115 9.19 1.05 14.23
CA SER A 115 9.11 0.32 15.52
C SER A 115 7.68 -0.08 15.90
N PHE A 116 6.67 0.68 15.47
CA PHE A 116 5.24 0.45 15.77
C PHE A 116 4.94 0.31 17.27
N ASP A 117 5.67 1.03 18.13
CA ASP A 117 5.66 0.90 19.59
C ASP A 117 4.96 2.06 20.33
N LYS A 118 4.41 3.05 19.59
CA LYS A 118 3.83 4.29 20.17
C LYS A 118 2.31 4.28 20.28
N ALA A 119 1.66 3.30 19.65
CA ALA A 119 0.20 3.21 19.61
C ALA A 119 -0.28 1.77 19.44
N SER A 120 -1.59 1.55 19.64
CA SER A 120 -2.20 0.28 19.26
C SER A 120 -2.21 0.08 17.75
N VAL A 121 -2.29 -1.17 17.30
CA VAL A 121 -2.35 -1.56 15.87
C VAL A 121 -3.46 -0.79 15.14
N HIS A 122 -4.58 -0.53 15.81
CA HIS A 122 -5.71 0.21 15.24
C HIS A 122 -5.30 1.60 14.72
N TYR A 123 -4.58 2.38 15.52
CA TYR A 123 -4.15 3.72 15.10
C TYR A 123 -3.10 3.69 14.00
N TYR A 124 -2.21 2.70 13.99
CA TYR A 124 -1.27 2.49 12.88
C TYR A 124 -2.00 2.15 11.58
N VAL A 125 -3.01 1.29 11.64
CA VAL A 125 -3.86 0.95 10.50
C VAL A 125 -4.61 2.18 10.01
N GLN A 126 -5.27 2.93 10.90
CA GLN A 126 -5.96 4.17 10.56
C GLN A 126 -5.01 5.17 9.87
N SER A 127 -3.85 5.43 10.47
CA SER A 127 -2.85 6.34 9.91
C SER A 127 -2.34 5.87 8.54
N HIS A 128 -2.14 4.56 8.36
CA HIS A 128 -1.73 3.99 7.08
C HIS A 128 -2.81 4.14 6.00
N ILE A 129 -4.07 3.89 6.35
CA ILE A 129 -5.20 4.08 5.44
C ILE A 129 -5.32 5.56 5.07
N GLN A 130 -5.21 6.49 6.02
CA GLN A 130 -5.24 7.94 5.75
C GLN A 130 -4.17 8.36 4.72
N ILE A 131 -2.94 7.86 4.83
CA ILE A 131 -1.89 8.13 3.85
C ILE A 131 -2.28 7.60 2.46
N ASN A 132 -2.82 6.39 2.38
CA ASN A 132 -3.21 5.79 1.11
C ASN A 132 -4.40 6.53 0.48
N GLU A 133 -5.42 6.87 1.26
CA GLU A 133 -6.58 7.62 0.77
C GLU A 133 -6.18 9.04 0.34
N TYR A 134 -5.31 9.71 1.09
CA TYR A 134 -4.77 11.02 0.70
C TYR A 134 -3.93 10.93 -0.59
N ARG A 135 -3.12 9.87 -0.73
CA ARG A 135 -2.42 9.60 -1.99
C ARG A 135 -3.40 9.49 -3.15
N ASP A 136 -4.44 8.66 -2.99
CA ASP A 136 -5.34 8.31 -4.09
C ASP A 136 -6.30 9.45 -4.45
N ARG A 137 -6.77 10.22 -3.45
CA ARG A 137 -7.74 11.31 -3.66
C ARG A 137 -7.13 12.69 -3.90
N VAL A 138 -5.89 12.92 -3.47
CA VAL A 138 -5.26 14.24 -3.55
C VAL A 138 -3.98 14.21 -4.37
N ILE A 139 -3.04 13.32 -4.04
CA ILE A 139 -1.70 13.32 -4.66
C ILE A 139 -1.75 12.87 -6.12
N LEU A 140 -2.41 11.73 -6.41
CA LEU A 140 -2.50 11.19 -7.78
C LEU A 140 -3.29 12.12 -8.72
N PRO A 141 -4.47 12.64 -8.34
CA PRO A 141 -5.18 13.62 -9.18
C PRO A 141 -4.37 14.90 -9.41
N SER A 142 -3.69 15.41 -8.38
CA SER A 142 -2.84 16.60 -8.51
C SER A 142 -1.66 16.35 -9.46
N ALA A 143 -1.04 15.17 -9.39
CA ALA A 143 0.02 14.77 -10.30
C ALA A 143 -0.51 14.62 -11.73
N SER A 144 -1.68 14.01 -11.92
CA SER A 144 -2.34 13.87 -13.23
C SER A 144 -2.60 15.24 -13.86
N LYS A 145 -3.16 16.18 -13.08
CA LYS A 145 -3.42 17.55 -13.55
C LYS A 145 -2.12 18.26 -13.94
N LYS A 146 -1.07 18.10 -13.15
CA LYS A 146 0.23 18.74 -13.41
C LYS A 146 0.91 18.22 -14.68
N HIS A 147 0.76 16.92 -14.97
CA HIS A 147 1.44 16.26 -16.09
C HIS A 147 0.55 16.08 -17.34
N GLY A 148 -0.72 16.48 -17.29
CA GLY A 148 -1.65 16.42 -18.43
C GLY A 148 -2.00 14.98 -18.89
N GLN A 149 -1.72 13.97 -18.05
CA GLN A 149 -2.02 12.57 -18.32
C GLN A 149 -2.45 11.84 -17.04
N PRO A 150 -3.26 10.78 -17.12
CA PRO A 150 -3.68 10.02 -15.95
C PRO A 150 -2.49 9.37 -15.21
N ILE A 151 -2.27 9.77 -13.95
CA ILE A 151 -1.30 9.16 -13.05
C ILE A 151 -2.08 8.41 -11.98
N THR A 152 -2.19 7.09 -12.14
CA THR A 152 -3.01 6.20 -11.30
C THR A 152 -2.19 5.29 -10.39
N THR A 153 -0.87 5.44 -10.41
CA THR A 153 0.06 4.61 -9.61
C THR A 153 1.16 5.47 -8.99
N CYS A 154 1.86 4.91 -8.02
CA CYS A 154 3.03 5.52 -7.40
C CYS A 154 4.22 4.55 -7.40
N VAL A 155 5.42 5.10 -7.23
CA VAL A 155 6.64 4.35 -6.94
C VAL A 155 6.76 4.19 -5.43
N LYS A 156 7.13 2.99 -4.95
CA LYS A 156 7.44 2.75 -3.54
C LYS A 156 8.90 2.35 -3.40
N VAL A 157 9.61 3.05 -2.52
CA VAL A 157 10.99 2.74 -2.13
C VAL A 157 10.97 2.15 -0.73
N LEU A 158 11.43 0.92 -0.59
CA LEU A 158 11.56 0.24 0.70
C LEU A 158 12.99 0.41 1.21
N ASP A 159 13.15 1.22 2.23
CA ASP A 159 14.43 1.37 2.94
C ASP A 159 14.56 0.28 4.00
N MET A 160 15.53 -0.61 3.80
CA MET A 160 15.80 -1.76 4.66
C MET A 160 16.85 -1.47 5.73
N THR A 161 17.29 -0.22 5.88
CA THR A 161 18.22 0.16 6.96
C THR A 161 17.71 -0.33 8.31
N GLY A 162 18.54 -1.03 9.08
CA GLY A 162 18.18 -1.56 10.40
C GLY A 162 17.20 -2.74 10.41
N LEU A 163 16.88 -3.34 9.24
CA LEU A 163 15.95 -4.45 9.15
C LEU A 163 16.40 -5.64 9.99
N LYS A 164 15.50 -6.12 10.84
CA LYS A 164 15.63 -7.40 11.56
C LYS A 164 14.92 -8.50 10.74
N LEU A 165 15.50 -9.71 10.69
CA LEU A 165 14.97 -10.83 9.90
C LEU A 165 13.52 -11.20 10.24
N SER A 166 13.08 -10.95 11.48
CA SER A 166 11.71 -11.21 11.93
C SER A 166 10.64 -10.39 11.19
N VAL A 167 11.03 -9.29 10.50
CA VAL A 167 10.10 -8.39 9.80
C VAL A 167 9.90 -8.81 8.34
N LEU A 168 10.77 -9.65 7.77
CA LEU A 168 10.72 -10.05 6.35
C LEU A 168 9.41 -10.73 5.92
N ASN A 169 8.73 -11.40 6.86
CA ASN A 169 7.45 -12.07 6.59
C ASN A 169 6.29 -11.11 6.26
N GLN A 170 6.46 -9.81 6.49
CA GLN A 170 5.41 -8.80 6.29
C GLN A 170 5.46 -8.12 4.91
N ILE A 171 6.47 -8.37 4.08
CA ILE A 171 6.62 -7.75 2.76
C ILE A 171 5.72 -8.46 1.76
N LYS A 172 4.57 -7.87 1.45
CA LYS A 172 3.59 -8.38 0.46
C LYS A 172 3.69 -7.65 -0.87
N LYS A 173 3.28 -8.33 -1.96
CA LYS A 173 3.34 -7.88 -3.36
C LYS A 173 2.62 -6.55 -3.60
N THR A 174 3.30 -5.56 -4.15
CA THR A 174 2.74 -4.36 -4.82
C THR A 174 3.43 -4.14 -6.17
N ASN A 175 2.86 -3.24 -6.99
CA ASN A 175 3.19 -3.13 -8.42
C ASN A 175 4.64 -2.72 -8.75
N THR A 176 5.30 -1.91 -7.91
CA THR A 176 6.71 -1.56 -8.09
C THR A 176 7.34 -1.15 -6.76
N TYR A 177 8.37 -1.88 -6.33
CA TYR A 177 9.19 -1.55 -5.17
C TYR A 177 10.64 -1.33 -5.59
N TYR A 178 11.25 -0.29 -5.07
CA TYR A 178 12.71 -0.16 -5.02
C TYR A 178 13.16 -0.51 -3.61
N ILE A 179 14.07 -1.47 -3.48
CA ILE A 179 14.61 -1.90 -2.19
C ILE A 179 16.02 -1.34 -2.09
N VAL A 180 16.27 -0.50 -1.09
CA VAL A 180 17.54 0.17 -0.85
C VAL A 180 18.11 -0.21 0.51
N ASN A 181 19.42 0.03 0.73
CA ASN A 181 20.13 -0.21 2.00
C ASN A 181 19.94 -1.63 2.54
N VAL A 182 20.01 -2.61 1.66
CA VAL A 182 19.78 -4.03 2.00
C VAL A 182 20.94 -4.55 2.83
N PRO A 183 20.72 -5.05 4.07
CA PRO A 183 21.78 -5.65 4.88
C PRO A 183 22.44 -6.84 4.16
N TYR A 184 23.74 -7.07 4.38
CA TYR A 184 24.51 -8.15 3.73
C TYR A 184 23.84 -9.53 3.86
N ILE A 185 23.25 -9.83 5.02
CA ILE A 185 22.54 -11.08 5.28
C ILE A 185 21.33 -11.29 4.33
N PHE A 186 20.77 -10.21 3.80
CA PHE A 186 19.65 -10.28 2.84
C PHE A 186 20.09 -10.83 1.48
N SER A 187 21.38 -10.81 1.16
CA SER A 187 21.89 -11.34 -0.11
C SER A 187 21.61 -12.84 -0.26
N ALA A 188 21.57 -13.61 0.83
CA ALA A 188 21.16 -15.01 0.83
C ALA A 188 19.65 -15.17 0.59
N CYS A 189 18.83 -14.31 1.19
CA CYS A 189 17.38 -14.27 0.99
C CYS A 189 17.01 -13.72 -0.40
N TRP A 190 17.89 -12.90 -1.01
CA TRP A 190 17.66 -12.27 -2.30
C TRP A 190 17.46 -13.28 -3.44
N LYS A 191 18.15 -14.41 -3.40
CA LYS A 191 17.99 -15.48 -4.39
C LYS A 191 16.56 -16.05 -4.41
N VAL A 192 15.89 -16.03 -3.25
CA VAL A 192 14.51 -16.51 -3.06
C VAL A 192 13.49 -15.41 -3.36
N VAL A 193 13.77 -14.16 -3.01
CA VAL A 193 12.88 -13.01 -3.20
C VAL A 193 12.94 -12.49 -4.65
N LYS A 194 14.10 -12.57 -5.31
CA LYS A 194 14.33 -12.06 -6.66
C LYS A 194 13.33 -12.57 -7.72
N PRO A 195 12.95 -13.84 -7.75
CA PRO A 195 11.94 -14.34 -8.70
C PRO A 195 10.53 -13.81 -8.42
N LEU A 196 10.27 -13.33 -7.20
CA LEU A 196 8.97 -12.78 -6.78
C LEU A 196 8.80 -11.30 -7.16
N LEU A 197 9.89 -10.63 -7.57
CA LEU A 197 9.90 -9.24 -7.99
C LEU A 197 9.86 -9.16 -9.52
N GLN A 198 8.92 -8.39 -10.05
CA GLN A 198 8.85 -8.16 -11.48
C GLN A 198 10.11 -7.46 -12.00
N GLU A 199 10.54 -7.78 -13.22
CA GLU A 199 11.80 -7.37 -13.85
C GLU A 199 11.99 -5.84 -13.94
N ARG A 200 10.90 -5.06 -13.92
CA ARG A 200 10.91 -3.58 -13.91
C ARG A 200 11.49 -2.96 -12.62
N THR A 201 11.56 -3.70 -11.53
CA THR A 201 12.07 -3.22 -10.22
C THR A 201 13.60 -3.07 -10.20
N ARG A 202 14.32 -3.54 -11.22
CA ARG A 202 15.78 -3.70 -11.25
C ARG A 202 16.57 -2.44 -11.66
N ARG A 203 15.95 -1.35 -12.09
CA ARG A 203 16.66 -0.16 -12.61
C ARG A 203 16.05 1.15 -12.15
N LYS A 204 16.65 1.84 -11.19
CA LYS A 204 16.90 3.29 -11.11
C LYS A 204 17.21 3.74 -9.69
N ASN A 205 18.39 4.38 -9.52
CA ASN A 205 18.75 5.12 -8.31
C ASN A 205 18.23 6.57 -8.46
N GLY A 206 17.61 7.10 -7.41
CA GLY A 206 17.21 8.50 -7.29
C GLY A 206 17.59 9.04 -5.90
N ASN A 207 18.11 10.25 -5.82
CA ASN A 207 18.38 10.94 -4.56
C ASN A 207 17.04 11.32 -3.90
N GLY A 208 16.76 10.77 -2.71
CA GLY A 208 15.60 11.13 -1.91
C GLY A 208 15.78 12.47 -1.18
N SER A 209 14.67 13.17 -0.97
CA SER A 209 14.61 14.39 -0.16
C SER A 209 14.91 14.07 1.31
N GLU A 210 15.60 15.00 1.99
CA GLU A 210 15.94 14.88 3.41
C GLU A 210 14.67 14.67 4.27
N ASN A 211 14.73 13.63 5.11
CA ASN A 211 13.76 13.30 6.17
C ASN A 211 12.26 13.36 5.77
N CYS A 212 11.89 12.73 4.65
CA CYS A 212 10.49 12.66 4.21
C CYS A 212 9.55 11.93 5.19
N TYR A 213 10.07 11.32 6.24
CA TYR A 213 9.30 10.61 7.28
C TYR A 213 8.81 11.52 8.40
N SER A 214 9.49 12.65 8.65
CA SER A 214 9.17 13.56 9.73
C SER A 214 7.82 14.23 9.56
N LEU A 215 7.11 14.45 10.68
CA LEU A 215 5.88 15.23 10.70
C LEU A 215 6.10 16.68 10.24
N ASP A 216 7.33 17.20 10.36
CA ASP A 216 7.70 18.55 9.91
C ASP A 216 7.89 18.64 8.38
N HIS A 217 7.96 17.49 7.69
CA HIS A 217 8.03 17.48 6.23
C HIS A 217 6.71 17.98 5.61
N PRO A 218 6.77 18.79 4.53
CA PRO A 218 5.59 19.41 3.91
C PRO A 218 4.47 18.43 3.52
N PHE A 219 4.78 17.21 3.19
CA PHE A 219 3.78 16.17 2.90
C PHE A 219 2.92 15.86 4.12
N HIS A 220 3.54 15.61 5.29
CA HIS A 220 2.82 15.25 6.50
C HIS A 220 2.03 16.44 7.05
N GLN A 221 2.57 17.66 6.93
CA GLN A 221 1.85 18.88 7.30
C GLN A 221 0.60 19.08 6.44
N LYS A 222 0.71 18.90 5.12
CA LYS A 222 -0.43 19.00 4.19
C LYS A 222 -1.48 17.92 4.47
N LEU A 223 -1.04 16.67 4.68
CA LEU A 223 -1.94 15.57 5.05
C LEU A 223 -2.68 15.87 6.36
N TYR A 224 -1.96 16.30 7.40
CA TYR A 224 -2.56 16.61 8.69
C TYR A 224 -3.55 17.78 8.63
N ASN A 225 -3.19 18.85 7.90
CA ASN A 225 -4.08 19.99 7.69
C ASN A 225 -5.32 19.59 6.89
N HIS A 226 -5.18 18.78 5.85
CA HIS A 226 -6.30 18.26 5.08
C HIS A 226 -7.26 17.43 5.96
N ILE A 227 -6.74 16.55 6.81
CA ILE A 227 -7.56 15.79 7.76
C ILE A 227 -8.28 16.72 8.75
N LYS A 228 -7.63 17.78 9.22
CA LYS A 228 -8.27 18.77 10.10
C LYS A 228 -9.37 19.55 9.38
N GLU A 229 -9.18 19.93 8.14
CA GLU A 229 -10.17 20.64 7.35
C GLU A 229 -11.39 19.75 7.09
N GLU A 230 -11.18 18.52 6.63
CA GLU A 230 -12.25 17.54 6.41
C GLU A 230 -13.03 17.22 7.70
N SER A 231 -12.36 17.15 8.84
CA SER A 231 -13.02 16.90 10.15
C SER A 231 -13.91 18.05 10.63
N ARG A 232 -13.69 19.29 10.14
CA ARG A 232 -14.53 20.45 10.50
C ARG A 232 -15.84 20.52 9.72
N ILE A 233 -15.89 19.84 8.56
CA ILE A 233 -17.04 19.82 7.67
C ILE A 233 -18.05 18.75 8.10
N GLN A 234 -17.63 17.75 8.87
CA GLN A 234 -18.47 16.65 9.34
C GLN A 234 -18.73 16.78 10.84
N GLU A 235 -19.94 16.43 11.28
CA GLU A 235 -20.26 16.27 12.70
C GLU A 235 -19.35 15.21 13.34
N PRO A 236 -19.12 15.29 14.69
CA PRO A 236 -18.23 14.35 15.37
C PRO A 236 -18.68 12.92 15.13
N VAL A 237 -17.91 12.17 14.34
CA VAL A 237 -18.15 10.76 14.06
C VAL A 237 -17.51 9.92 15.16
N GLU A 238 -18.25 8.96 15.70
CA GLU A 238 -17.72 7.99 16.68
C GLU A 238 -16.46 7.28 16.17
N PRO A 239 -15.50 6.94 17.07
CA PRO A 239 -14.31 6.18 16.68
C PRO A 239 -14.71 4.88 16.01
N ILE A 240 -13.92 4.46 15.01
CA ILE A 240 -14.13 3.19 14.27
C ILE A 240 -14.31 2.06 15.27
N LYS A 241 -15.47 1.39 15.23
CA LYS A 241 -15.74 0.24 16.09
C LYS A 241 -14.65 -0.81 15.86
N GLN A 242 -14.05 -1.26 16.95
CA GLN A 242 -13.02 -2.30 16.95
C GLN A 242 -13.59 -3.63 16.42
N GLY A 243 -13.62 -3.80 15.10
CA GLY A 243 -13.76 -5.09 14.46
C GLY A 243 -12.36 -5.65 14.24
N SER A 244 -12.12 -6.88 14.63
CA SER A 244 -10.90 -7.58 14.28
C SER A 244 -10.79 -7.60 12.76
N PHE A 245 -9.73 -6.98 12.22
CA PHE A 245 -9.39 -7.04 10.81
C PHE A 245 -8.91 -8.46 10.47
N HIS A 246 -9.83 -9.41 10.43
CA HIS A 246 -9.56 -10.71 9.86
C HIS A 246 -9.73 -10.57 8.35
N VAL A 247 -8.67 -10.19 7.68
CA VAL A 247 -8.60 -10.36 6.24
C VAL A 247 -8.25 -11.82 6.03
N ASP A 248 -9.21 -12.62 5.65
CA ASP A 248 -8.96 -13.95 5.11
C ASP A 248 -8.16 -13.78 3.82
N PHE A 249 -6.84 -13.87 3.97
CA PHE A 249 -5.97 -14.00 2.81
C PHE A 249 -6.13 -15.43 2.29
N PRO A 250 -6.42 -15.61 1.00
CA PRO A 250 -6.40 -16.93 0.41
C PRO A 250 -5.03 -17.57 0.76
N GLU A 251 -5.07 -18.83 1.21
CA GLU A 251 -3.85 -19.58 1.51
C GLU A 251 -2.86 -19.44 0.34
N PRO A 252 -1.58 -19.19 0.64
CA PRO A 252 -0.59 -19.06 -0.41
C PRO A 252 -0.56 -20.38 -1.20
N PRO A 253 -0.46 -20.32 -2.56
CA PRO A 253 -0.31 -21.52 -3.38
C PRO A 253 0.83 -22.38 -2.84
N ALA A 254 0.76 -23.71 -3.04
CA ALA A 254 1.72 -24.68 -2.50
C ALA A 254 3.19 -24.31 -2.75
N GLU A 255 3.51 -23.67 -3.88
CA GLU A 255 4.82 -23.09 -4.18
C GLU A 255 5.35 -22.07 -3.14
N LYS A 256 4.43 -21.36 -2.45
CA LYS A 256 4.83 -20.40 -1.40
C LYS A 256 5.14 -21.06 -0.06
N ALA A 257 4.50 -22.19 0.25
CA ALA A 257 4.84 -22.98 1.44
C ALA A 257 6.23 -23.59 1.32
N GLU A 258 6.62 -23.98 0.09
CA GLU A 258 7.97 -24.51 -0.20
C GLU A 258 9.04 -23.41 -0.10
N ILE A 259 8.74 -22.19 -0.54
CA ILE A 259 9.61 -21.02 -0.41
C ILE A 259 9.84 -20.66 1.07
N VAL A 260 8.80 -20.70 1.90
CA VAL A 260 8.92 -20.43 3.35
C VAL A 260 9.80 -21.50 4.02
N LYS A 261 9.58 -22.79 3.72
CA LYS A 261 10.42 -23.88 4.23
C LYS A 261 11.88 -23.76 3.77
N THR A 262 12.13 -23.36 2.53
CA THR A 262 13.48 -23.13 2.01
C THR A 262 14.17 -21.97 2.72
N LEU A 263 13.44 -20.86 2.98
CA LEU A 263 13.93 -19.72 3.77
C LEU A 263 14.27 -20.12 5.20
N GLU A 264 13.41 -20.87 5.87
CA GLU A 264 13.63 -21.36 7.23
C GLU A 264 14.85 -22.29 7.29
N SER A 265 15.00 -23.18 6.30
CA SER A 265 16.17 -24.09 6.18
C SER A 265 17.47 -23.33 5.97
N GLU A 266 17.50 -22.34 5.09
CA GLU A 266 18.70 -21.52 4.84
C GLU A 266 19.03 -20.62 6.05
N LEU A 267 18.03 -20.09 6.75
CA LEU A 267 18.21 -19.33 7.99
C LEU A 267 18.75 -20.21 9.13
N HIS A 268 18.31 -21.46 9.21
CA HIS A 268 18.80 -22.42 10.20
C HIS A 268 20.28 -22.77 9.97
N LYS A 269 20.69 -23.00 8.70
CA LYS A 269 22.08 -23.22 8.31
C LYS A 269 22.98 -22.02 8.66
N PHE A 270 22.47 -20.80 8.51
CA PHE A 270 23.19 -19.57 8.84
C PHE A 270 23.40 -19.40 10.36
N LYS A 271 22.41 -19.78 11.18
CA LYS A 271 22.51 -19.74 12.64
C LYS A 271 23.56 -20.74 13.16
N ILE A 272 23.66 -21.91 12.53
CA ILE A 272 24.64 -22.95 12.91
C ILE A 272 26.06 -22.51 12.54
N ASN A 273 26.27 -21.85 11.40
CA ASN A 273 27.58 -21.40 10.94
C ASN A 273 28.12 -20.14 11.65
N ASN A 274 27.27 -19.34 12.32
CA ASN A 274 27.69 -18.17 13.09
C ASN A 274 27.65 -18.37 14.61
N GLY A 275 27.38 -19.59 15.07
CA GLY A 275 27.31 -19.96 16.49
C GLY A 275 28.60 -20.47 17.08
N THR A 276 29.73 -20.38 16.38
CA THR A 276 31.07 -20.77 16.87
C THR A 276 32.07 -19.65 16.58
N CYS A 277 31.98 -18.58 17.35
CA CYS A 277 33.12 -17.72 17.67
C CYS A 277 32.85 -17.18 19.08
N ASP A 278 33.56 -17.81 20.03
CA ASP A 278 33.79 -17.30 21.36
C ASP A 278 34.53 -15.96 21.33
#